data_a435a044566c8e00b959e60571366436
#
_entry.id   a435a044566c8e00b959e60571366436
#
_cell.length_a   1.000
_cell.length_b   1.000
_cell.length_c   1.000
_cell.angle_alpha   90.00
_cell.angle_beta   90.00
_cell.angle_gamma   90.00
#
_symmetry.space_group_name_H-M   'P 1'
#
loop_
_entity.id
_entity.type
_entity.pdbx_description
1 polymer ?
#
loop_
_entity_poly.entity_id
_entity_poly.type
_entity_poly.pdbx_seq_one_letter_code
_entity_poly.pdbx_strand_id
1 'polypeptide(L)'
;MGGSPVESPLHRAPDGLKLIETAHWDGAACRFLDRHLARLADGARRLGWHLPVLRGAFAGPAGRAARMRLLIGADGVASVETAPLPVPVARWHVGLSGERLRSDDPWLRIKSTHRPAYDAARRALPEGLDEVLLLNERGEVCEGSITTVFFDRGAGMRTPPLASGVLPGVLRSEMIARGVREEVLVPHDLPLVRLWLGNALRGMGEAVFVPR
;
A
#
# COMPACT_ATOMS: atom_id res chain seq x y z
N MET A 1 6.14 7.66 -41.17
CA MET A 1 5.27 6.65 -40.51
C MET A 1 5.19 7.05 -39.04
N GLY A 2 4.14 7.80 -38.67
CA GLY A 2 3.90 8.20 -37.30
C GLY A 2 3.24 7.05 -36.53
N GLY A 3 3.99 6.38 -35.65
CA GLY A 3 3.40 5.48 -34.68
C GLY A 3 2.50 6.30 -33.74
N SER A 4 1.21 6.00 -33.69
CA SER A 4 0.32 6.54 -32.68
C SER A 4 0.93 6.27 -31.30
N PRO A 5 0.97 7.25 -30.39
CA PRO A 5 1.41 7.00 -29.03
C PRO A 5 0.50 5.90 -28.45
N VAL A 6 1.11 4.83 -27.98
CA VAL A 6 0.39 3.78 -27.24
C VAL A 6 -0.20 4.48 -26.00
N GLU A 7 -1.52 4.70 -26.03
CA GLU A 7 -2.22 5.31 -24.90
C GLU A 7 -1.93 4.50 -23.65
N SER A 8 -1.39 5.15 -22.62
CA SER A 8 -1.17 4.49 -21.33
C SER A 8 -2.51 3.94 -20.84
N PRO A 9 -2.57 2.69 -20.32
CA PRO A 9 -3.80 2.11 -19.77
C PRO A 9 -4.43 2.98 -18.65
N LEU A 10 -3.69 3.92 -18.11
CA LEU A 10 -4.17 4.90 -17.13
C LEU A 10 -5.08 5.98 -17.74
N HIS A 11 -5.05 6.19 -19.06
CA HIS A 11 -5.95 7.16 -19.74
C HIS A 11 -7.42 6.67 -19.80
N ARG A 12 -7.66 5.41 -19.48
CA ARG A 12 -9.01 4.84 -19.33
C ARG A 12 -9.37 4.65 -17.86
N ALA A 13 -9.08 5.66 -17.04
CA ALA A 13 -9.43 5.64 -15.63
C ALA A 13 -10.95 5.39 -15.46
N PRO A 14 -11.35 4.49 -14.55
CA PRO A 14 -12.77 4.26 -14.27
C PRO A 14 -13.48 5.54 -13.82
N ASP A 15 -14.75 5.68 -14.20
CA ASP A 15 -15.59 6.77 -13.71
C ASP A 15 -15.62 6.77 -12.17
N GLY A 16 -15.54 7.96 -11.60
CA GLY A 16 -15.51 8.11 -10.13
C GLY A 16 -14.22 7.63 -9.46
N LEU A 17 -13.14 7.38 -10.24
CA LEU A 17 -11.84 7.06 -9.67
C LEU A 17 -11.40 8.13 -8.67
N LYS A 18 -10.87 7.68 -7.52
CA LYS A 18 -10.27 8.58 -6.51
C LYS A 18 -8.90 8.05 -6.09
N LEU A 19 -7.96 8.95 -5.89
CA LEU A 19 -6.74 8.68 -5.14
C LEU A 19 -7.09 8.56 -3.65
N ILE A 20 -6.36 7.72 -2.96
CA ILE A 20 -6.58 7.42 -1.54
C ILE A 20 -5.31 7.70 -0.75
N GLU A 21 -5.45 8.40 0.37
CA GLU A 21 -4.46 8.36 1.43
C GLU A 21 -5.10 7.90 2.74
N THR A 22 -4.33 7.12 3.52
CA THR A 22 -4.75 6.69 4.85
C THR A 22 -3.58 6.89 5.79
N ALA A 23 -3.73 7.79 6.72
CA ALA A 23 -2.66 8.27 7.58
C ALA A 23 -3.00 8.13 9.06
N HIS A 24 -1.95 8.07 9.87
CA HIS A 24 -2.01 8.14 11.32
C HIS A 24 -1.87 9.59 11.75
N TRP A 25 -2.88 10.12 12.41
CA TRP A 25 -2.84 11.37 13.16
C TRP A 25 -2.57 11.06 14.63
N ASP A 26 -1.57 11.67 15.24
CA ASP A 26 -1.16 11.36 16.61
C ASP A 26 -1.80 12.28 17.69
N GLY A 27 -2.64 13.20 17.24
CA GLY A 27 -3.28 14.24 18.09
C GLY A 27 -2.72 15.64 17.83
N ALA A 28 -1.58 15.76 17.15
CA ALA A 28 -0.91 17.01 16.82
C ALA A 28 -0.44 17.07 15.36
N ALA A 29 0.02 15.94 14.81
CA ALA A 29 0.59 15.86 13.48
C ALA A 29 0.21 14.57 12.74
N CYS A 30 0.23 14.62 11.41
CA CYS A 30 0.12 13.45 10.55
C CYS A 30 1.49 12.79 10.41
N ARG A 31 1.60 11.51 10.79
CA ARG A 31 2.85 10.75 10.60
C ARG A 31 3.19 10.61 9.13
N PHE A 32 4.45 10.86 8.78
CA PHE A 32 4.97 10.76 7.41
C PHE A 32 4.23 11.64 6.38
N LEU A 33 3.72 12.81 6.80
CA LEU A 33 2.91 13.69 5.96
C LEU A 33 3.56 13.95 4.59
N ASP A 34 4.85 14.30 4.54
CA ASP A 34 5.53 14.61 3.29
C ASP A 34 5.56 13.41 2.33
N ARG A 35 5.67 12.18 2.84
CA ARG A 35 5.62 10.96 2.03
C ARG A 35 4.21 10.67 1.52
N HIS A 36 3.18 10.95 2.32
CA HIS A 36 1.78 10.86 1.88
C HIS A 36 1.52 11.84 0.73
N LEU A 37 1.95 13.09 0.88
CA LEU A 37 1.81 14.12 -0.14
C LEU A 37 2.59 13.78 -1.41
N ALA A 38 3.82 13.28 -1.28
CA ALA A 38 4.65 12.88 -2.43
C ALA A 38 4.01 11.72 -3.22
N ARG A 39 3.46 10.69 -2.54
CA ARG A 39 2.78 9.58 -3.20
C ARG A 39 1.49 10.04 -3.89
N LEU A 40 0.74 10.92 -3.25
CA LEU A 40 -0.47 11.49 -3.83
C LEU A 40 -0.16 12.29 -5.10
N ALA A 41 0.89 13.12 -5.05
CA ALA A 41 1.36 13.89 -6.19
C ALA A 41 1.86 12.99 -7.34
N ASP A 42 2.59 11.90 -7.03
CA ASP A 42 3.02 10.93 -8.05
C ASP A 42 1.83 10.23 -8.70
N GLY A 43 0.83 9.80 -7.92
CA GLY A 43 -0.38 9.19 -8.45
C GLY A 43 -1.16 10.15 -9.36
N ALA A 44 -1.33 11.40 -8.94
CA ALA A 44 -1.99 12.45 -9.74
C ALA A 44 -1.23 12.71 -11.04
N ARG A 45 0.09 12.86 -10.99
CA ARG A 45 0.94 13.05 -12.18
C ARG A 45 0.79 11.91 -13.18
N ARG A 46 0.74 10.65 -12.71
CA ARG A 46 0.53 9.46 -13.56
C ARG A 46 -0.84 9.46 -14.24
N LEU A 47 -1.85 10.02 -13.58
CA LEU A 47 -3.21 10.16 -14.10
C LEU A 47 -3.42 11.44 -14.92
N GLY A 48 -2.43 12.34 -15.01
CA GLY A 48 -2.58 13.65 -15.65
C GLY A 48 -3.47 14.61 -14.85
N TRP A 49 -3.62 14.40 -13.53
CA TRP A 49 -4.46 15.23 -12.67
C TRP A 49 -3.68 16.38 -12.04
N HIS A 50 -4.35 17.53 -11.89
CA HIS A 50 -3.84 18.68 -11.16
C HIS A 50 -4.51 18.72 -9.79
N LEU A 51 -3.71 18.60 -8.73
CA LEU A 51 -4.23 18.64 -7.36
C LEU A 51 -3.98 19.99 -6.70
N PRO A 52 -4.91 20.43 -5.83
CA PRO A 52 -4.70 21.63 -5.01
C PRO A 52 -3.63 21.34 -3.92
N VAL A 53 -3.30 22.38 -3.17
CA VAL A 53 -2.44 22.22 -1.97
C VAL A 53 -3.21 21.49 -0.88
N LEU A 54 -2.76 20.28 -0.51
CA LEU A 54 -3.49 19.37 0.38
C LEU A 54 -2.87 19.22 1.78
N ARG A 55 -1.79 19.94 2.09
CA ARG A 55 -1.13 19.79 3.41
C ARG A 55 -2.10 20.05 4.57
N GLY A 56 -2.95 21.07 4.48
CA GLY A 56 -3.95 21.38 5.50
C GLY A 56 -5.08 20.36 5.60
N ALA A 57 -5.33 19.54 4.57
CA ALA A 57 -6.33 18.49 4.60
C ALA A 57 -5.96 17.31 5.52
N PHE A 58 -4.68 17.21 5.94
CA PHE A 58 -4.21 16.19 6.88
C PHE A 58 -4.20 16.71 8.34
N ALA A 59 -5.14 17.56 8.70
CA ALA A 59 -5.38 17.98 10.09
C ALA A 59 -6.52 17.16 10.70
N GLY A 60 -6.26 16.56 11.85
CA GLY A 60 -7.21 15.74 12.61
C GLY A 60 -7.62 16.41 13.93
N PRO A 61 -8.35 15.71 14.81
CA PRO A 61 -8.81 16.21 16.08
C PRO A 61 -7.63 16.48 17.02
N ALA A 62 -7.60 17.69 17.64
CA ALA A 62 -6.54 18.05 18.56
C ALA A 62 -6.51 17.12 19.79
N GLY A 63 -5.31 16.73 20.23
CA GLY A 63 -5.09 15.93 21.43
C GLY A 63 -5.58 14.48 21.36
N ARG A 64 -6.12 14.01 20.21
CA ARG A 64 -6.63 12.65 20.05
C ARG A 64 -6.11 12.00 18.78
N ALA A 65 -5.49 10.84 18.94
CA ALA A 65 -5.04 10.05 17.80
C ALA A 65 -6.23 9.53 16.96
N ALA A 66 -6.06 9.53 15.64
CA ALA A 66 -7.10 9.13 14.70
C ALA A 66 -6.54 8.53 13.41
N ARG A 67 -7.34 7.68 12.76
CA ARG A 67 -7.17 7.33 11.36
C ARG A 67 -7.73 8.48 10.52
N MET A 68 -6.94 8.98 9.61
CA MET A 68 -7.38 9.93 8.59
C MET A 68 -7.43 9.23 7.24
N ARG A 69 -8.53 9.36 6.51
CA ARG A 69 -8.70 8.85 5.16
C ARG A 69 -9.07 9.98 4.22
N LEU A 70 -8.16 10.31 3.31
CA LEU A 70 -8.39 11.30 2.25
C LEU A 70 -8.74 10.57 0.97
N LEU A 71 -9.76 11.06 0.28
CA LEU A 71 -10.13 10.68 -1.09
C LEU A 71 -10.16 11.96 -1.93
N ILE A 72 -9.58 11.90 -3.13
CA ILE A 72 -9.58 13.03 -4.07
C ILE A 72 -9.77 12.53 -5.49
N GLY A 73 -10.68 13.17 -6.23
CA GLY A 73 -10.96 12.91 -7.63
C GLY A 73 -10.19 13.80 -8.60
N ALA A 74 -10.44 13.59 -9.90
CA ALA A 74 -9.86 14.38 -10.98
C ALA A 74 -10.27 15.87 -10.93
N ASP A 75 -11.42 16.15 -10.32
CA ASP A 75 -11.94 17.51 -10.08
C ASP A 75 -11.18 18.28 -9.00
N GLY A 76 -10.21 17.64 -8.34
CA GLY A 76 -9.46 18.23 -7.24
C GLY A 76 -10.24 18.36 -5.93
N VAL A 77 -11.49 17.86 -5.87
CA VAL A 77 -12.30 17.89 -4.64
C VAL A 77 -11.85 16.78 -3.70
N ALA A 78 -11.31 17.19 -2.56
CA ALA A 78 -10.89 16.27 -1.50
C ALA A 78 -11.97 16.10 -0.44
N SER A 79 -12.21 14.85 -0.04
CA SER A 79 -12.96 14.52 1.17
C SER A 79 -12.04 13.86 2.19
N VAL A 80 -12.18 14.22 3.46
CA VAL A 80 -11.41 13.65 4.57
C VAL A 80 -12.37 13.10 5.61
N GLU A 81 -12.19 11.83 5.94
CA GLU A 81 -12.88 11.14 7.02
C GLU A 81 -11.89 10.88 8.16
N THR A 82 -12.32 11.10 9.39
CA THR A 82 -11.58 10.71 10.59
C THR A 82 -12.32 9.61 11.34
N ALA A 83 -11.59 8.63 11.84
CA ALA A 83 -12.14 7.55 12.65
C ALA A 83 -11.13 7.15 13.74
N PRO A 84 -11.54 6.42 14.78
CA PRO A 84 -10.61 5.84 15.73
C PRO A 84 -9.53 5.01 15.02
N LEU A 85 -8.34 4.97 15.63
CA LEU A 85 -7.29 4.08 15.15
C LEU A 85 -7.78 2.62 15.21
N PRO A 86 -7.45 1.80 14.22
CA PRO A 86 -7.76 0.38 14.28
C PRO A 86 -7.01 -0.28 15.45
N VAL A 87 -7.62 -1.31 16.03
CA VAL A 87 -6.98 -2.11 17.08
C VAL A 87 -5.61 -2.61 16.58
N PRO A 88 -4.55 -2.45 17.37
CA PRO A 88 -3.25 -2.99 17.04
C PRO A 88 -3.30 -4.51 16.84
N VAL A 89 -2.64 -5.01 15.83
CA VAL A 89 -2.43 -6.45 15.63
C VAL A 89 -1.12 -6.81 16.33
N ALA A 90 -1.19 -7.63 17.37
CA ALA A 90 -0.01 -8.03 18.15
C ALA A 90 0.98 -8.84 17.31
N ARG A 91 0.45 -9.78 16.53
CA ARG A 91 1.18 -10.58 15.54
C ARG A 91 0.24 -10.90 14.39
N TRP A 92 0.68 -10.63 13.16
CA TRP A 92 -0.09 -10.90 11.96
C TRP A 92 -0.04 -12.40 11.62
N HIS A 93 -1.21 -13.04 11.51
CA HIS A 93 -1.33 -14.38 10.94
C HIS A 93 -1.62 -14.23 9.45
N VAL A 94 -0.69 -14.67 8.60
CA VAL A 94 -0.78 -14.42 7.16
C VAL A 94 -0.75 -15.71 6.34
N GLY A 95 -1.65 -15.80 5.36
CA GLY A 95 -1.68 -16.85 4.35
C GLY A 95 -1.35 -16.32 2.95
N LEU A 96 -1.49 -17.17 1.95
CA LEU A 96 -1.43 -16.75 0.54
C LEU A 96 -2.83 -16.46 0.01
N SER A 97 -2.93 -15.43 -0.82
CA SER A 97 -4.14 -15.14 -1.59
C SER A 97 -4.25 -16.06 -2.80
N GLY A 98 -5.48 -16.40 -3.20
CA GLY A 98 -5.77 -16.98 -4.50
C GLY A 98 -5.62 -15.96 -5.64
N GLU A 99 -5.78 -14.67 -5.33
CA GLU A 99 -5.64 -13.58 -6.30
C GLU A 99 -4.18 -13.40 -6.73
N ARG A 100 -4.00 -12.96 -7.98
CA ARG A 100 -2.67 -12.68 -8.56
C ARG A 100 -2.62 -11.25 -9.06
N LEU A 101 -1.44 -10.63 -8.92
CA LEU A 101 -1.11 -9.35 -9.50
C LEU A 101 -0.31 -9.56 -10.81
N ARG A 102 -0.39 -8.60 -11.69
CA ARG A 102 0.53 -8.51 -12.84
C ARG A 102 1.58 -7.47 -12.51
N SER A 103 2.86 -7.87 -12.47
CA SER A 103 3.94 -6.98 -12.03
C SER A 103 4.12 -5.75 -12.92
N ASP A 104 3.66 -5.83 -14.18
CA ASP A 104 3.68 -4.76 -15.18
C ASP A 104 2.43 -3.86 -15.14
N ASP A 105 1.43 -4.17 -14.30
CA ASP A 105 0.23 -3.36 -14.18
C ASP A 105 0.54 -1.96 -13.60
N PRO A 106 0.36 -0.86 -14.37
CA PRO A 106 0.64 0.48 -13.91
C PRO A 106 -0.25 0.91 -12.73
N TRP A 107 -1.42 0.31 -12.54
CA TRP A 107 -2.32 0.60 -11.43
C TRP A 107 -1.74 0.24 -10.07
N LEU A 108 -0.82 -0.73 -10.01
CA LEU A 108 -0.11 -1.09 -8.77
C LEU A 108 0.79 0.04 -8.25
N ARG A 109 1.10 1.04 -9.09
CA ARG A 109 1.89 2.21 -8.70
C ARG A 109 1.06 3.35 -8.15
N ILE A 110 -0.27 3.23 -8.16
CA ILE A 110 -1.20 4.29 -7.80
C ILE A 110 -2.09 3.81 -6.66
N LYS A 111 -2.06 4.50 -5.53
CA LYS A 111 -3.00 4.23 -4.44
C LYS A 111 -4.35 4.87 -4.74
N SER A 112 -5.26 4.08 -5.30
CA SER A 112 -6.57 4.55 -5.77
C SER A 112 -7.71 3.62 -5.35
N THR A 113 -8.94 4.01 -5.68
CA THR A 113 -10.14 3.17 -5.55
C THR A 113 -10.18 2.04 -6.59
N HIS A 114 -9.37 2.10 -7.65
CA HIS A 114 -9.23 0.99 -8.60
C HIS A 114 -8.20 -0.03 -8.07
N ARG A 115 -8.69 -1.02 -7.33
CA ARG A 115 -7.88 -2.05 -6.66
C ARG A 115 -8.56 -3.43 -6.60
N PRO A 116 -9.06 -3.95 -7.73
CA PRO A 116 -9.95 -5.12 -7.75
C PRO A 116 -9.34 -6.37 -7.11
N ALA A 117 -8.07 -6.70 -7.40
CA ALA A 117 -7.40 -7.87 -6.83
C ALA A 117 -7.25 -7.76 -5.30
N TYR A 118 -6.87 -6.58 -4.79
CA TYR A 118 -6.77 -6.35 -3.34
C TYR A 118 -8.13 -6.47 -2.64
N ASP A 119 -9.19 -5.93 -3.26
CA ASP A 119 -10.53 -5.98 -2.70
C ASP A 119 -11.10 -7.40 -2.75
N ALA A 120 -10.80 -8.18 -3.80
CA ALA A 120 -11.14 -9.59 -3.89
C ALA A 120 -10.39 -10.40 -2.81
N ALA A 121 -9.08 -10.22 -2.68
CA ALA A 121 -8.27 -10.87 -1.65
C ALA A 121 -8.80 -10.56 -0.23
N ARG A 122 -9.21 -9.30 0.01
CA ARG A 122 -9.74 -8.89 1.32
C ARG A 122 -11.11 -9.49 1.61
N ARG A 123 -12.00 -9.60 0.60
CA ARG A 123 -13.31 -10.28 0.76
C ARG A 123 -13.16 -11.77 1.00
N ALA A 124 -12.17 -12.40 0.40
CA ALA A 124 -11.88 -13.82 0.52
C ALA A 124 -10.93 -14.15 1.69
N LEU A 125 -10.66 -13.19 2.58
CA LEU A 125 -9.76 -13.40 3.72
C LEU A 125 -10.27 -14.57 4.58
N PRO A 126 -9.49 -15.66 4.71
CA PRO A 126 -9.90 -16.81 5.49
C PRO A 126 -10.02 -16.48 6.98
N GLU A 127 -10.95 -17.14 7.65
CA GLU A 127 -11.09 -17.05 9.10
C GLU A 127 -9.78 -17.45 9.82
N GLY A 128 -9.43 -16.71 10.87
CA GLY A 128 -8.20 -16.90 11.64
C GLY A 128 -6.95 -16.30 11.00
N LEU A 129 -7.06 -15.66 9.82
CA LEU A 129 -5.98 -14.86 9.26
C LEU A 129 -6.28 -13.36 9.39
N ASP A 130 -5.24 -12.58 9.64
CA ASP A 130 -5.31 -11.13 9.69
C ASP A 130 -5.08 -10.49 8.32
N GLU A 131 -4.31 -11.19 7.46
CA GLU A 131 -3.91 -10.71 6.14
C GLU A 131 -3.60 -11.87 5.19
N VAL A 132 -3.65 -11.61 3.88
CA VAL A 132 -3.16 -12.53 2.84
C VAL A 132 -2.17 -11.83 1.93
N LEU A 133 -1.13 -12.56 1.52
CA LEU A 133 -0.09 -12.08 0.62
C LEU A 133 -0.47 -12.41 -0.83
N LEU A 134 -0.42 -11.39 -1.69
CA LEU A 134 -0.63 -11.55 -3.11
C LEU A 134 0.70 -11.89 -3.80
N LEU A 135 0.63 -12.76 -4.79
CA LEU A 135 1.76 -13.10 -5.65
C LEU A 135 1.55 -12.50 -7.04
N ASN A 136 2.65 -12.26 -7.75
CA ASN A 136 2.58 -11.90 -9.16
C ASN A 136 2.56 -13.13 -10.08
N GLU A 137 2.55 -12.89 -11.39
CA GLU A 137 2.58 -13.91 -12.45
C GLU A 137 3.85 -14.75 -12.47
N ARG A 138 4.93 -14.27 -11.83
CA ARG A 138 6.20 -15.00 -11.68
C ARG A 138 6.26 -15.83 -10.39
N GLY A 139 5.20 -15.80 -9.57
CA GLY A 139 5.16 -16.46 -8.27
C GLY A 139 5.94 -15.74 -7.18
N GLU A 140 6.34 -14.49 -7.39
CA GLU A 140 7.01 -13.68 -6.37
C GLU A 140 5.97 -13.10 -5.40
N VAL A 141 6.30 -13.05 -4.11
CA VAL A 141 5.50 -12.36 -3.10
C VAL A 141 5.59 -10.86 -3.34
N CYS A 142 4.43 -10.22 -3.48
CA CYS A 142 4.32 -8.78 -3.66
C CYS A 142 4.11 -8.08 -2.32
N GLU A 143 2.89 -8.07 -1.85
CA GLU A 143 2.47 -7.36 -0.64
C GLU A 143 1.18 -7.96 -0.09
N GLY A 144 0.70 -7.48 1.07
CA GLY A 144 -0.61 -7.83 1.58
C GLY A 144 -1.72 -7.01 0.94
N SER A 145 -2.98 -7.35 1.24
CA SER A 145 -4.14 -6.61 0.71
C SER A 145 -4.17 -5.15 1.15
N ILE A 146 -3.56 -4.84 2.31
CA ILE A 146 -3.43 -3.47 2.86
C ILE A 146 -2.06 -3.19 3.47
N THR A 147 -1.11 -4.13 3.40
CA THR A 147 0.18 -4.06 4.09
C THR A 147 1.36 -4.26 3.14
N THR A 148 2.48 -3.66 3.48
CA THR A 148 3.79 -3.98 2.91
C THR A 148 4.40 -5.16 3.66
N VAL A 149 5.10 -6.02 2.95
CA VAL A 149 5.88 -7.15 3.50
C VAL A 149 7.32 -6.71 3.75
N PHE A 150 7.84 -7.09 4.91
CA PHE A 150 9.26 -7.03 5.24
C PHE A 150 9.70 -8.39 5.74
N PHE A 151 10.94 -8.78 5.46
CA PHE A 151 11.48 -10.07 5.86
C PHE A 151 12.98 -10.00 6.13
N ASP A 152 13.51 -10.98 6.86
CA ASP A 152 14.93 -11.10 7.15
C ASP A 152 15.35 -12.58 7.08
N ARG A 153 16.37 -12.85 6.25
CA ARG A 153 17.03 -14.17 6.10
C ARG A 153 18.26 -14.30 7.01
N GLY A 154 18.46 -13.39 7.98
CA GLY A 154 19.62 -13.34 8.85
C GLY A 154 20.70 -12.34 8.42
N ALA A 155 20.47 -11.59 7.32
CA ALA A 155 21.40 -10.58 6.79
C ALA A 155 20.81 -9.15 6.80
N GLY A 156 19.82 -8.92 7.67
CA GLY A 156 19.08 -7.67 7.82
C GLY A 156 17.81 -7.59 6.98
N MET A 157 16.99 -6.63 7.33
CA MET A 157 15.64 -6.49 6.79
C MET A 157 15.61 -6.20 5.29
N ARG A 158 14.69 -6.83 4.59
CA ARG A 158 14.40 -6.70 3.15
C ARG A 158 12.91 -6.44 2.92
N THR A 159 12.57 -6.02 1.71
CA THR A 159 11.19 -5.89 1.24
C THR A 159 11.13 -6.24 -0.25
N PRO A 160 10.02 -6.81 -0.76
CA PRO A 160 9.88 -7.09 -2.19
C PRO A 160 10.13 -5.83 -3.04
N PRO A 161 10.82 -5.98 -4.20
CA PRO A 161 11.12 -4.86 -5.07
C PRO A 161 9.86 -4.32 -5.76
N LEU A 162 9.91 -3.04 -6.14
CA LEU A 162 8.82 -2.47 -6.94
C LEU A 162 8.58 -3.30 -8.22
N ALA A 163 9.62 -3.87 -8.81
CA ALA A 163 9.52 -4.72 -10.01
C ALA A 163 8.66 -5.98 -9.81
N SER A 164 8.42 -6.41 -8.57
CA SER A 164 7.48 -7.51 -8.29
C SER A 164 6.00 -7.09 -8.37
N GLY A 165 5.70 -5.80 -8.59
CA GLY A 165 4.32 -5.32 -8.71
C GLY A 165 3.74 -4.87 -7.37
N VAL A 166 4.50 -4.18 -6.53
CA VAL A 166 4.06 -3.66 -5.24
C VAL A 166 3.72 -2.17 -5.32
N LEU A 167 2.82 -1.73 -4.46
CA LEU A 167 2.54 -0.32 -4.27
C LEU A 167 3.76 0.39 -3.64
N PRO A 168 4.14 1.61 -4.08
CA PRO A 168 5.13 2.44 -3.37
C PRO A 168 4.54 2.94 -2.04
N GLY A 169 4.45 2.05 -1.06
CA GLY A 169 3.87 2.29 0.25
C GLY A 169 4.65 3.35 1.04
N VAL A 170 3.96 4.19 1.81
CA VAL A 170 4.60 5.24 2.63
C VAL A 170 5.53 4.63 3.69
N LEU A 171 5.10 3.58 4.41
CA LEU A 171 5.97 2.88 5.34
C LEU A 171 7.15 2.21 4.61
N ARG A 172 6.90 1.59 3.44
CA ARG A 172 7.95 1.00 2.61
C ARG A 172 9.02 2.04 2.25
N SER A 173 8.61 3.19 1.75
CA SER A 173 9.51 4.28 1.36
C SER A 173 10.32 4.81 2.55
N GLU A 174 9.71 4.88 3.74
CA GLU A 174 10.40 5.24 4.97
C GLU A 174 11.46 4.22 5.36
N MET A 175 11.12 2.92 5.30
CA MET A 175 12.04 1.84 5.66
C MET A 175 13.21 1.73 4.67
N ILE A 176 12.97 1.93 3.38
CA ILE A 176 14.05 2.01 2.37
C ILE A 176 14.99 3.19 2.67
N ALA A 177 14.46 4.35 3.01
CA ALA A 177 15.28 5.50 3.39
C ALA A 177 16.12 5.25 4.66
N ARG A 178 15.69 4.30 5.51
CA ARG A 178 16.43 3.83 6.69
C ARG A 178 17.38 2.66 6.40
N GLY A 179 17.58 2.28 5.14
CA GLY A 179 18.55 1.26 4.73
C GLY A 179 17.97 -0.13 4.48
N VAL A 180 16.65 -0.34 4.55
CA VAL A 180 16.04 -1.59 4.10
C VAL A 180 16.26 -1.74 2.60
N ARG A 181 16.76 -2.91 2.18
CA ARG A 181 17.04 -3.20 0.76
C ARG A 181 15.90 -3.99 0.13
N GLU A 182 15.79 -3.87 -1.18
CA GLU A 182 14.87 -4.67 -1.97
C GLU A 182 15.47 -6.04 -2.28
N GLU A 183 14.62 -7.08 -2.16
CA GLU A 183 14.99 -8.45 -2.50
C GLU A 183 13.72 -9.24 -2.83
N VAL A 184 13.77 -10.10 -3.85
CA VAL A 184 12.66 -10.97 -4.22
C VAL A 184 12.41 -11.99 -3.12
N LEU A 185 11.15 -12.16 -2.75
CA LEU A 185 10.66 -13.17 -1.82
C LEU A 185 9.72 -14.12 -2.58
N VAL A 186 9.86 -15.42 -2.36
CA VAL A 186 8.98 -16.43 -2.94
C VAL A 186 8.25 -17.21 -1.85
N PRO A 187 7.10 -17.85 -2.14
CA PRO A 187 6.31 -18.57 -1.12
C PRO A 187 7.08 -19.65 -0.36
N HIS A 188 8.01 -20.32 -1.02
CA HIS A 188 8.85 -21.33 -0.38
C HIS A 188 9.67 -20.79 0.79
N ASP A 189 10.04 -19.52 0.75
CA ASP A 189 10.86 -18.89 1.78
C ASP A 189 10.06 -18.44 3.00
N LEU A 190 8.75 -18.25 2.87
CA LEU A 190 7.90 -17.67 3.92
C LEU A 190 8.04 -18.36 5.29
N PRO A 191 8.08 -19.70 5.39
CA PRO A 191 8.28 -20.38 6.66
C PRO A 191 9.72 -20.31 7.19
N LEU A 192 10.69 -19.86 6.38
CA LEU A 192 12.12 -19.89 6.67
C LEU A 192 12.68 -18.53 7.08
N VAL A 193 11.90 -17.45 6.92
CA VAL A 193 12.33 -16.08 7.19
C VAL A 193 11.61 -15.49 8.40
N ARG A 194 12.23 -14.52 9.06
CA ARG A 194 11.50 -13.63 9.97
C ARG A 194 10.65 -12.69 9.12
N LEU A 195 9.42 -12.50 9.53
CA LEU A 195 8.43 -11.78 8.72
C LEU A 195 7.79 -10.63 9.52
N TRP A 196 7.57 -9.51 8.86
CA TRP A 196 6.80 -8.38 9.40
C TRP A 196 5.86 -7.83 8.33
N LEU A 197 4.72 -7.37 8.78
CA LEU A 197 3.75 -6.65 7.95
C LEU A 197 3.47 -5.28 8.53
N GLY A 198 3.13 -4.33 7.66
CA GLY A 198 2.75 -3.01 8.13
C GLY A 198 2.35 -2.02 7.05
N ASN A 199 1.87 -0.88 7.52
CA ASN A 199 1.58 0.28 6.70
C ASN A 199 1.74 1.57 7.53
N ALA A 200 1.62 2.74 6.90
CA ALA A 200 1.81 4.02 7.57
C ALA A 200 0.80 4.29 8.71
N LEU A 201 -0.40 3.70 8.64
CA LEU A 201 -1.42 3.85 9.66
C LEU A 201 -1.12 3.02 10.92
N ARG A 202 -0.76 1.74 10.75
CA ARG A 202 -0.61 0.76 11.84
C ARG A 202 0.81 0.63 12.36
N GLY A 203 1.80 1.14 11.60
CA GLY A 203 3.20 0.80 11.83
C GLY A 203 3.53 -0.60 11.30
N MET A 204 4.64 -1.17 11.77
CA MET A 204 5.14 -2.49 11.43
C MET A 204 4.99 -3.42 12.63
N GLY A 205 4.48 -4.62 12.42
CA GLY A 205 4.34 -5.67 13.43
C GLY A 205 4.89 -7.00 12.92
N GLU A 206 5.30 -7.87 13.83
CA GLU A 206 5.72 -9.24 13.49
C GLU A 206 4.60 -10.01 12.80
N ALA A 207 4.99 -10.93 11.92
CA ALA A 207 4.05 -11.80 11.23
C ALA A 207 4.50 -13.26 11.28
N VAL A 208 3.54 -14.16 11.22
CA VAL A 208 3.76 -15.62 11.09
C VAL A 208 3.00 -16.11 9.86
N PHE A 209 3.71 -16.83 9.00
CA PHE A 209 3.08 -17.48 7.86
C PHE A 209 2.33 -18.72 8.32
N VAL A 210 1.08 -18.85 7.92
CA VAL A 210 0.18 -19.98 8.19
C VAL A 210 -0.06 -20.68 6.85
N PRO A 211 0.65 -21.78 6.56
CA PRO A 211 0.42 -22.58 5.36
C PRO A 211 -0.99 -23.18 5.38
N ARG A 212 -1.63 -23.19 4.23
CA ARG A 212 -2.96 -23.81 4.01
C ARG A 212 -2.96 -24.57 2.70
#